data_f19a11d1188308d2d601bf4e9ef78c8b
#
_entry.id   f19a11d1188308d2d601bf4e9ef78c8b
#
_cell.length_a   1.000
_cell.length_b   1.000
_cell.length_c   1.000
_cell.angle_alpha   90.00
_cell.angle_beta   90.00
_cell.angle_gamma   90.00
#
_symmetry.space_group_name_H-M   'P 1'
#
loop_
_entity.id
_entity.type
_entity.pdbx_description
1 polymer ?
#
loop_
_entity_poly.entity_id
_entity_poly.type
_entity_poly.pdbx_seq_one_letter_code
_entity_poly.pdbx_strand_id
1 'polypeptide(L)'
;VTGVQTCALPIFLLLWIGWRGMFMVVGLLGLPLLLAWLKFYRDPDAREAMLINTGKVMRPEGEQPKVSWGELFRRKTTWFMIAGNFCIMFTIWVYLTWLPGYLETSLGFSLKQTGFIASIPFFAGIIGVLCGGMLSDRLVRKGMNAVTARKVPIVAGAALAACFVMPIPFVDNSGVAIALLTLGYFCSQMPSGVIWTLATDMAPKEQVASLGAIQNFGGFLGAALAPIITGIILDATGHFTNVFILGGILLFMGACCYGFFVRKNA
;
A
#
# COMPACT_ATOMS: atom_id res chain seq x y z
N VAL A 1 18.63 -6.13 -15.01
CA VAL A 1 19.21 -5.91 -13.68
C VAL A 1 18.13 -6.05 -12.66
N THR A 2 18.24 -7.07 -11.85
CA THR A 2 17.25 -7.57 -10.91
C THR A 2 16.98 -6.58 -9.80
N GLY A 3 15.70 -6.26 -9.59
CA GLY A 3 15.22 -5.51 -8.43
C GLY A 3 15.62 -6.24 -7.14
N VAL A 4 16.71 -5.81 -6.55
CA VAL A 4 17.14 -6.28 -5.23
C VAL A 4 16.16 -5.73 -4.22
N GLN A 5 15.38 -6.61 -3.59
CA GLN A 5 14.46 -6.24 -2.53
C GLN A 5 15.21 -5.51 -1.42
N THR A 6 14.77 -4.30 -1.15
CA THR A 6 15.42 -3.27 -0.37
C THR A 6 15.20 -3.40 1.14
N CYS A 7 15.39 -4.58 1.69
CA CYS A 7 15.52 -4.72 3.14
C CYS A 7 17.01 -4.81 3.48
N ALA A 8 17.48 -4.02 4.45
CA ALA A 8 18.88 -4.02 4.88
C ALA A 8 19.40 -5.43 5.21
N LEU A 9 18.56 -6.28 5.80
CA LEU A 9 18.92 -7.66 6.15
C LEU A 9 19.21 -8.53 4.89
N PRO A 10 18.38 -8.59 3.85
CA PRO A 10 18.70 -9.33 2.62
C PRO A 10 19.98 -8.85 1.93
N ILE A 11 20.22 -7.55 1.86
CA ILE A 11 21.44 -7.01 1.26
C ILE A 11 22.67 -7.43 2.07
N PHE A 12 22.59 -7.33 3.39
CA PHE A 12 23.69 -7.77 4.27
C PHE A 12 23.97 -9.27 4.11
N LEU A 13 22.94 -10.10 4.10
CA LEU A 13 23.06 -11.54 3.90
C LEU A 13 23.59 -11.87 2.49
N LEU A 14 23.15 -11.14 1.46
CA LEU A 14 23.64 -11.29 0.09
C LEU A 14 25.13 -11.08 -0.01
N LEU A 15 25.65 -10.03 0.65
CA LEU A 15 27.09 -9.70 0.65
C LEU A 15 27.91 -10.70 1.45
N TRP A 16 27.34 -11.34 2.47
CA TRP A 16 28.07 -12.20 3.41
C TRP A 16 28.04 -13.69 3.01
N ILE A 17 26.89 -14.20 2.59
CA ILE A 17 26.67 -15.63 2.33
C ILE A 17 26.15 -15.91 0.90
N GLY A 18 26.09 -14.88 0.07
CA GLY A 18 25.58 -14.97 -1.30
C GLY A 18 24.06 -15.15 -1.38
N TRP A 19 23.52 -15.10 -2.60
CA TRP A 19 22.07 -15.11 -2.81
C TRP A 19 21.38 -16.42 -2.36
N ARG A 20 22.06 -17.57 -2.51
CA ARG A 20 21.50 -18.87 -2.07
C ARG A 20 21.38 -18.95 -0.56
N GLY A 21 22.43 -18.53 0.17
CA GLY A 21 22.42 -18.48 1.63
C GLY A 21 21.38 -17.48 2.15
N MET A 22 21.24 -16.33 1.51
CA MET A 22 20.21 -15.35 1.85
C MET A 22 18.80 -15.97 1.80
N PHE A 23 18.44 -16.66 0.71
CA PHE A 23 17.13 -17.32 0.61
C PHE A 23 16.93 -18.41 1.66
N MET A 24 17.98 -19.21 1.95
CA MET A 24 17.91 -20.23 3.01
C MET A 24 17.65 -19.60 4.37
N VAL A 25 18.40 -18.56 4.75
CA VAL A 25 18.24 -17.89 6.05
C VAL A 25 16.86 -17.25 6.17
N VAL A 26 16.42 -16.51 5.17
CA VAL A 26 15.09 -15.86 5.18
C VAL A 26 13.96 -16.90 5.23
N GLY A 27 14.09 -18.01 4.50
CA GLY A 27 13.13 -19.11 4.55
C GLY A 27 13.10 -19.80 5.94
N LEU A 28 14.25 -20.05 6.53
CA LEU A 28 14.37 -20.64 7.87
C LEU A 28 13.80 -19.74 8.97
N LEU A 29 13.86 -18.40 8.82
CA LEU A 29 13.22 -17.47 9.76
C LEU A 29 11.68 -17.61 9.80
N GLY A 30 11.07 -18.21 8.80
CA GLY A 30 9.65 -18.56 8.82
C GLY A 30 9.31 -19.70 9.80
N LEU A 31 10.23 -20.60 10.09
CA LEU A 31 9.97 -21.75 10.97
C LEU A 31 9.63 -21.34 12.41
N PRO A 32 10.39 -20.45 13.10
CA PRO A 32 10.01 -19.97 14.42
C PRO A 32 8.62 -19.31 14.44
N LEU A 33 8.27 -18.56 13.39
CA LEU A 33 6.94 -17.95 13.27
C LEU A 33 5.85 -19.02 13.10
N LEU A 34 6.10 -20.05 12.28
CA LEU A 34 5.21 -21.20 12.15
C LEU A 34 5.01 -21.93 13.47
N LEU A 35 6.10 -22.21 14.18
CA LEU A 35 6.04 -22.88 15.49
C LEU A 35 5.30 -22.02 16.53
N ALA A 36 5.54 -20.72 16.54
CA ALA A 36 4.79 -19.79 17.37
C ALA A 36 3.30 -19.78 17.03
N TRP A 37 2.97 -19.73 15.73
CA TRP A 37 1.60 -19.81 15.28
C TRP A 37 0.93 -21.12 15.73
N LEU A 38 1.52 -22.26 15.48
CA LEU A 38 0.98 -23.55 15.89
C LEU A 38 0.80 -23.70 17.41
N LYS A 39 1.64 -23.02 18.20
CA LYS A 39 1.58 -23.06 19.66
C LYS A 39 0.55 -22.10 20.26
N PHE A 40 0.42 -20.90 19.68
CA PHE A 40 -0.37 -19.82 20.30
C PHE A 40 -1.72 -19.61 19.61
N TYR A 41 -1.83 -19.99 18.33
CA TYR A 41 -3.09 -19.86 17.62
C TYR A 41 -4.03 -20.99 18.00
N ARG A 42 -5.23 -20.63 18.40
CA ARG A 42 -6.37 -21.54 18.53
C ARG A 42 -7.58 -20.90 17.86
N ASP A 43 -8.41 -21.72 17.27
CA ASP A 43 -9.70 -21.25 16.78
C ASP A 43 -10.58 -20.81 17.96
N PRO A 44 -11.38 -19.74 17.82
CA PRO A 44 -12.29 -19.30 18.87
C PRO A 44 -13.30 -20.40 19.18
N ASP A 45 -13.48 -20.71 20.47
CA ASP A 45 -14.49 -21.66 20.91
C ASP A 45 -15.90 -21.17 20.50
N ALA A 46 -16.86 -22.09 20.38
CA ALA A 46 -18.23 -21.78 19.95
C ALA A 46 -18.87 -20.64 20.77
N ARG A 47 -18.51 -20.52 22.06
CA ARG A 47 -18.97 -19.47 22.95
C ARG A 47 -18.31 -18.11 22.63
N GLU A 48 -17.00 -18.10 22.34
CA GLU A 48 -16.26 -16.90 21.89
C GLU A 48 -16.74 -16.45 20.51
N ALA A 49 -16.94 -17.41 19.59
CA ALA A 49 -17.52 -17.15 18.27
C ALA A 49 -18.93 -16.55 18.38
N MET A 50 -19.73 -16.99 19.34
CA MET A 50 -21.06 -16.45 19.63
C MET A 50 -20.98 -15.03 20.19
N LEU A 51 -20.03 -14.72 21.08
CA LEU A 51 -19.79 -13.38 21.61
C LEU A 51 -19.27 -12.41 20.52
N ILE A 52 -18.40 -12.86 19.65
CA ILE A 52 -17.90 -12.11 18.48
C ILE A 52 -19.06 -11.86 17.50
N ASN A 53 -20.02 -12.78 17.41
CA ASN A 53 -21.17 -12.71 16.52
C ASN A 53 -22.42 -12.05 17.13
N THR A 54 -22.40 -11.59 18.40
CA THR A 54 -23.54 -10.95 19.07
C THR A 54 -24.02 -9.63 18.46
N GLY A 55 -23.73 -9.33 17.26
CA GLY A 55 -24.33 -8.30 16.40
C GLY A 55 -24.66 -8.81 15.01
N LYS A 56 -24.48 -10.09 14.76
CA LYS A 56 -24.77 -10.72 13.47
C LYS A 56 -26.05 -11.55 13.62
N VAL A 57 -27.11 -11.13 12.93
CA VAL A 57 -28.30 -11.99 12.75
C VAL A 57 -27.77 -13.29 12.12
N MET A 58 -27.87 -14.42 12.86
CA MET A 58 -27.60 -15.75 12.30
C MET A 58 -28.62 -15.98 11.20
N ARG A 59 -28.20 -15.87 9.94
CA ARG A 59 -28.95 -16.47 8.84
C ARG A 59 -28.65 -17.96 8.79
N PRO A 60 -29.65 -18.80 8.52
CA PRO A 60 -29.43 -20.24 8.32
C PRO A 60 -28.39 -20.48 7.23
N GLU A 61 -27.54 -21.50 7.41
CA GLU A 61 -26.43 -21.88 6.53
C GLU A 61 -26.85 -22.31 5.10
N GLY A 62 -28.02 -22.00 4.62
CA GLY A 62 -28.52 -22.36 3.27
C GLY A 62 -28.74 -21.17 2.34
N GLU A 63 -28.82 -19.94 2.82
CA GLU A 63 -29.17 -18.76 2.03
C GLU A 63 -28.05 -17.72 2.01
N GLN A 64 -26.91 -18.04 1.44
CA GLN A 64 -26.00 -16.98 1.03
C GLN A 64 -26.56 -16.36 -0.26
N PRO A 65 -26.96 -15.08 -0.26
CA PRO A 65 -27.41 -14.43 -1.49
C PRO A 65 -26.28 -14.49 -2.50
N LYS A 66 -26.54 -15.04 -3.69
CA LYS A 66 -25.57 -15.08 -4.78
C LYS A 66 -25.16 -13.65 -5.09
N VAL A 67 -23.92 -13.31 -4.76
CA VAL A 67 -23.36 -11.99 -5.07
C VAL A 67 -23.24 -11.86 -6.57
N SER A 68 -24.03 -10.98 -7.18
CA SER A 68 -23.88 -10.66 -8.60
C SER A 68 -22.71 -9.67 -8.76
N TRP A 69 -21.60 -10.15 -9.29
CA TRP A 69 -20.46 -9.28 -9.65
C TRP A 69 -20.85 -8.16 -10.59
N GLY A 70 -21.82 -8.42 -11.49
CA GLY A 70 -22.35 -7.41 -12.39
C GLY A 70 -22.97 -6.21 -11.68
N GLU A 71 -23.56 -6.41 -10.50
CA GLU A 71 -24.11 -5.31 -9.69
C GLU A 71 -23.00 -4.42 -9.12
N LEU A 72 -21.88 -5.00 -8.67
CA LEU A 72 -20.74 -4.24 -8.18
C LEU A 72 -20.12 -3.37 -9.28
N PHE A 73 -19.96 -3.90 -10.48
CA PHE A 73 -19.44 -3.15 -11.63
C PHE A 73 -20.39 -2.09 -12.18
N ARG A 74 -21.70 -2.17 -11.90
CA ARG A 74 -22.66 -1.11 -12.23
C ARG A 74 -22.51 0.13 -11.36
N ARG A 75 -21.92 0.02 -10.18
CA ARG A 75 -21.71 1.12 -9.24
C ARG A 75 -20.51 1.95 -9.67
N LYS A 76 -20.70 3.23 -9.96
CA LYS A 76 -19.61 4.17 -10.30
C LYS A 76 -18.51 4.20 -9.24
N THR A 77 -18.90 4.10 -7.96
CA THR A 77 -17.98 4.05 -6.82
C THR A 77 -16.93 2.93 -6.94
N THR A 78 -17.32 1.75 -7.44
CA THR A 78 -16.41 0.61 -7.63
C THR A 78 -15.28 0.96 -8.61
N TRP A 79 -15.60 1.60 -9.71
CA TRP A 79 -14.61 2.02 -10.72
C TRP A 79 -13.65 3.07 -10.16
N PHE A 80 -14.14 4.03 -9.38
CA PHE A 80 -13.28 5.00 -8.72
C PHE A 80 -12.43 4.40 -7.61
N MET A 81 -12.89 3.36 -6.92
CA MET A 81 -12.07 2.60 -5.98
C MET A 81 -10.96 1.82 -6.71
N ILE A 82 -11.26 1.20 -7.86
CA ILE A 82 -10.28 0.55 -8.72
C ILE A 82 -9.22 1.55 -9.18
N ALA A 83 -9.65 2.65 -9.81
CA ALA A 83 -8.76 3.67 -10.35
C ALA A 83 -7.91 4.36 -9.27
N GLY A 84 -8.53 4.71 -8.13
CA GLY A 84 -7.82 5.33 -7.02
C GLY A 84 -6.77 4.40 -6.41
N ASN A 85 -7.11 3.12 -6.21
CA ASN A 85 -6.15 2.14 -5.69
C ASN A 85 -5.02 1.84 -6.69
N PHE A 86 -5.34 1.77 -8.00
CA PHE A 86 -4.35 1.69 -9.07
C PHE A 86 -3.32 2.81 -8.95
N CYS A 87 -3.78 4.06 -8.86
CA CYS A 87 -2.92 5.23 -8.80
C CYS A 87 -1.99 5.22 -7.59
N ILE A 88 -2.52 4.89 -6.40
CA ILE A 88 -1.74 4.83 -5.16
C ILE A 88 -0.71 3.69 -5.22
N MET A 89 -1.15 2.49 -5.61
CA MET A 89 -0.29 1.31 -5.66
C MET A 89 0.81 1.44 -6.72
N PHE A 90 0.53 2.06 -7.86
CA PHE A 90 1.54 2.35 -8.86
C PHE A 90 2.75 3.05 -8.24
N THR A 91 2.53 4.15 -7.54
CA THR A 91 3.64 4.93 -6.93
C THR A 91 4.35 4.16 -5.82
N ILE A 92 3.63 3.43 -4.97
CA ILE A 92 4.23 2.57 -3.94
C ILE A 92 5.18 1.55 -4.58
N TRP A 93 4.79 0.93 -5.70
CA TRP A 93 5.62 -0.05 -6.38
C TRP A 93 6.78 0.56 -7.18
N VAL A 94 6.67 1.81 -7.62
CA VAL A 94 7.84 2.57 -8.12
C VAL A 94 8.91 2.68 -7.03
N TYR A 95 8.52 3.02 -5.79
CA TYR A 95 9.46 3.03 -4.67
C TYR A 95 10.10 1.66 -4.43
N LEU A 96 9.28 0.60 -4.39
CA LEU A 96 9.77 -0.74 -4.12
C LEU A 96 10.76 -1.26 -5.18
N THR A 97 10.57 -0.89 -6.43
CA THR A 97 11.36 -1.43 -7.54
C THR A 97 12.52 -0.53 -7.97
N TRP A 98 12.34 0.78 -7.92
CA TRP A 98 13.27 1.73 -8.53
C TRP A 98 14.01 2.66 -7.56
N LEU A 99 13.60 2.73 -6.29
CA LEU A 99 14.28 3.57 -5.29
C LEU A 99 15.79 3.28 -5.20
N PRO A 100 16.26 2.01 -5.14
CA PRO A 100 17.69 1.75 -5.11
C PRO A 100 18.40 2.24 -6.36
N GLY A 101 17.83 1.98 -7.54
CA GLY A 101 18.37 2.46 -8.81
C GLY A 101 18.49 3.99 -8.86
N TYR A 102 17.49 4.70 -8.34
CA TYR A 102 17.55 6.16 -8.23
C TYR A 102 18.68 6.64 -7.31
N LEU A 103 18.85 6.00 -6.14
CA LEU A 103 19.90 6.35 -5.18
C LEU A 103 21.29 6.12 -5.76
N GLU A 104 21.49 5.05 -6.54
CA GLU A 104 22.77 4.71 -7.17
C GLU A 104 23.06 5.60 -8.38
N THR A 105 22.12 5.70 -9.32
CA THR A 105 22.36 6.34 -10.62
C THR A 105 22.21 7.86 -10.59
N SER A 106 21.27 8.38 -9.81
CA SER A 106 20.97 9.82 -9.77
C SER A 106 21.66 10.54 -8.61
N LEU A 107 21.77 9.89 -7.44
CA LEU A 107 22.40 10.50 -6.25
C LEU A 107 23.84 10.01 -6.02
N GLY A 108 24.33 9.04 -6.80
CA GLY A 108 25.73 8.59 -6.78
C GLY A 108 26.13 7.76 -5.54
N PHE A 109 25.17 7.17 -4.82
CA PHE A 109 25.48 6.35 -3.67
C PHE A 109 26.03 4.98 -4.07
N SER A 110 26.98 4.47 -3.29
CA SER A 110 27.47 3.09 -3.45
C SER A 110 26.37 2.08 -3.07
N LEU A 111 26.44 0.85 -3.61
CA LEU A 111 25.50 -0.23 -3.30
C LEU A 111 25.28 -0.44 -1.79
N LYS A 112 26.35 -0.36 -0.98
CA LYS A 112 26.28 -0.51 0.48
C LYS A 112 25.52 0.65 1.13
N GLN A 113 25.77 1.89 0.70
CA GLN A 113 25.06 3.08 1.19
C GLN A 113 23.60 3.06 0.76
N THR A 114 23.30 2.67 -0.48
CA THR A 114 21.97 2.51 -1.02
C THR A 114 21.12 1.57 -0.17
N GLY A 115 21.65 0.42 0.22
CA GLY A 115 20.93 -0.54 1.07
C GLY A 115 20.52 0.04 2.42
N PHE A 116 21.40 0.84 3.05
CA PHE A 116 21.08 1.50 4.32
C PHE A 116 20.11 2.67 4.12
N ILE A 117 20.38 3.55 3.17
CA ILE A 117 19.57 4.75 2.92
C ILE A 117 18.16 4.39 2.45
N ALA A 118 18.01 3.40 1.56
CA ALA A 118 16.71 2.95 1.09
C ALA A 118 15.85 2.37 2.22
N SER A 119 16.43 1.88 3.31
CA SER A 119 15.66 1.38 4.45
C SER A 119 14.89 2.51 5.18
N ILE A 120 15.37 3.74 5.16
CA ILE A 120 14.78 4.88 5.88
C ILE A 120 13.35 5.17 5.41
N PRO A 121 13.06 5.37 4.10
CA PRO A 121 11.69 5.52 3.62
C PRO A 121 10.79 4.34 3.98
N PHE A 122 11.30 3.10 3.91
CA PHE A 122 10.48 1.92 4.21
C PHE A 122 10.09 1.84 5.69
N PHE A 123 11.01 2.16 6.63
CA PHE A 123 10.67 2.30 8.05
C PHE A 123 9.63 3.40 8.29
N ALA A 124 9.79 4.55 7.65
CA ALA A 124 8.81 5.63 7.71
C ALA A 124 7.45 5.17 7.17
N GLY A 125 7.42 4.34 6.13
CA GLY A 125 6.19 3.75 5.59
C GLY A 125 5.44 2.89 6.61
N ILE A 126 6.13 2.09 7.42
CA ILE A 126 5.50 1.31 8.51
C ILE A 126 4.77 2.26 9.48
N ILE A 127 5.43 3.35 9.86
CA ILE A 127 4.82 4.38 10.72
C ILE A 127 3.63 5.03 10.00
N GLY A 128 3.74 5.26 8.70
CA GLY A 128 2.66 5.81 7.85
C GLY A 128 1.39 4.95 7.89
N VAL A 129 1.51 3.63 7.72
CA VAL A 129 0.38 2.67 7.82
C VAL A 129 -0.30 2.79 9.19
N LEU A 130 0.48 2.78 10.27
CA LEU A 130 -0.04 2.88 11.63
C LEU A 130 -0.73 4.24 11.87
N CYS A 131 -0.11 5.33 11.43
CA CYS A 131 -0.69 6.68 11.53
C CYS A 131 -2.01 6.79 10.77
N GLY A 132 -2.10 6.22 9.57
CA GLY A 132 -3.32 6.21 8.77
C GLY A 132 -4.45 5.47 9.47
N GLY A 133 -4.20 4.27 10.01
CA GLY A 133 -5.14 3.49 10.79
C GLY A 133 -5.60 4.22 12.05
N MET A 134 -4.64 4.69 12.87
CA MET A 134 -4.95 5.41 14.11
C MET A 134 -5.71 6.71 13.88
N LEU A 135 -5.37 7.47 12.83
CA LEU A 135 -6.10 8.69 12.47
C LEU A 135 -7.56 8.37 12.15
N SER A 136 -7.76 7.36 11.29
CA SER A 136 -9.10 6.92 10.90
C SER A 136 -9.94 6.48 12.12
N ASP A 137 -9.37 5.66 13.00
CA ASP A 137 -10.08 5.15 14.18
C ASP A 137 -10.38 6.25 15.21
N ARG A 138 -9.47 7.24 15.34
CA ARG A 138 -9.74 8.43 16.17
C ARG A 138 -10.90 9.26 15.63
N LEU A 139 -11.02 9.42 14.31
CA LEU A 139 -12.11 10.16 13.69
C LEU A 139 -13.45 9.44 13.88
N VAL A 140 -13.48 8.11 13.73
CA VAL A 140 -14.68 7.31 14.03
C VAL A 140 -15.10 7.46 15.48
N ARG A 141 -14.15 7.37 16.43
CA ARG A 141 -14.44 7.55 17.87
C ARG A 141 -14.93 8.94 18.22
N LYS A 142 -14.57 9.96 17.44
CA LYS A 142 -15.11 11.33 17.58
C LYS A 142 -16.48 11.52 16.95
N GLY A 143 -17.13 10.44 16.48
CA GLY A 143 -18.49 10.48 15.92
C GLY A 143 -18.55 10.77 14.41
N MET A 144 -17.43 10.81 13.70
CA MET A 144 -17.44 10.96 12.25
C MET A 144 -18.00 9.69 11.59
N ASN A 145 -18.76 9.85 10.50
CA ASN A 145 -19.22 8.72 9.70
C ASN A 145 -18.04 7.83 9.27
N ALA A 146 -18.17 6.50 9.44
CA ALA A 146 -17.09 5.55 9.21
C ALA A 146 -16.48 5.70 7.81
N VAL A 147 -17.28 5.78 6.76
CA VAL A 147 -16.80 5.94 5.37
C VAL A 147 -15.99 7.23 5.22
N THR A 148 -16.47 8.35 5.78
CA THR A 148 -15.75 9.63 5.72
C THR A 148 -14.45 9.57 6.52
N ALA A 149 -14.48 8.99 7.72
CA ALA A 149 -13.29 8.81 8.56
C ALA A 149 -12.20 7.95 7.89
N ARG A 150 -12.60 6.91 7.14
CA ARG A 150 -11.66 6.08 6.35
C ARG A 150 -11.08 6.84 5.15
N LYS A 151 -11.87 7.72 4.53
CA LYS A 151 -11.42 8.52 3.37
C LYS A 151 -10.37 9.57 3.75
N VAL A 152 -10.43 10.14 4.95
CA VAL A 152 -9.51 11.22 5.37
C VAL A 152 -8.04 10.81 5.24
N PRO A 153 -7.53 9.72 5.85
CA PRO A 153 -6.13 9.34 5.69
C PRO A 153 -5.77 8.89 4.26
N ILE A 154 -6.74 8.37 3.48
CA ILE A 154 -6.50 8.00 2.08
C ILE A 154 -6.25 9.26 1.25
N VAL A 155 -7.14 10.25 1.35
CA VAL A 155 -7.05 11.49 0.57
C VAL A 155 -5.88 12.34 1.04
N ALA A 156 -5.75 12.55 2.34
CA ALA A 156 -4.67 13.37 2.90
C ALA A 156 -3.29 12.73 2.65
N GLY A 157 -3.18 11.40 2.86
CA GLY A 157 -1.94 10.67 2.62
C GLY A 157 -1.52 10.73 1.15
N ALA A 158 -2.43 10.45 0.22
CA ALA A 158 -2.11 10.50 -1.20
C ALA A 158 -1.80 11.93 -1.70
N ALA A 159 -2.56 12.93 -1.26
CA ALA A 159 -2.31 14.32 -1.64
C ALA A 159 -0.97 14.85 -1.09
N LEU A 160 -0.68 14.61 0.19
CA LEU A 160 0.61 14.98 0.79
C LEU A 160 1.77 14.23 0.14
N ALA A 161 1.60 12.94 -0.16
CA ALA A 161 2.62 12.17 -0.88
C ALA A 161 2.91 12.79 -2.25
N ALA A 162 1.90 13.23 -3.00
CA ALA A 162 2.09 13.93 -4.27
C ALA A 162 2.93 15.21 -4.08
N CYS A 163 2.63 16.01 -3.04
CA CYS A 163 3.38 17.22 -2.72
C CYS A 163 4.85 16.97 -2.38
N PHE A 164 5.18 15.83 -1.77
CA PHE A 164 6.57 15.48 -1.44
C PHE A 164 7.30 14.79 -2.60
N VAL A 165 6.60 14.01 -3.41
CA VAL A 165 7.21 13.24 -4.52
C VAL A 165 7.52 14.13 -5.73
N MET A 166 6.65 15.06 -6.08
CA MET A 166 6.83 15.89 -7.27
C MET A 166 8.10 16.77 -7.26
N PRO A 167 8.53 17.37 -6.13
CA PRO A 167 9.72 18.23 -6.12
C PRO A 167 11.04 17.46 -6.10
N ILE A 168 11.06 16.14 -5.87
CA ILE A 168 12.30 15.35 -5.76
C ILE A 168 13.27 15.59 -6.92
N PRO A 169 12.86 15.60 -8.20
CA PRO A 169 13.79 15.76 -9.32
C PRO A 169 14.42 17.15 -9.43
N PHE A 170 13.90 18.11 -8.72
CA PHE A 170 14.34 19.52 -8.80
C PHE A 170 15.23 19.92 -7.62
N VAL A 171 15.64 18.95 -6.81
CA VAL A 171 16.46 19.17 -5.61
C VAL A 171 17.85 18.61 -5.82
N ASP A 172 18.87 19.48 -5.76
CA ASP A 172 20.29 19.10 -5.91
C ASP A 172 20.89 18.46 -4.65
N ASN A 173 20.34 18.80 -3.48
CA ASN A 173 20.84 18.29 -2.19
C ASN A 173 20.32 16.89 -1.91
N SER A 174 21.21 15.89 -1.88
CA SER A 174 20.88 14.49 -1.62
C SER A 174 20.17 14.27 -0.27
N GLY A 175 20.50 15.04 0.77
CA GLY A 175 19.84 14.95 2.08
C GLY A 175 18.37 15.40 2.00
N VAL A 176 18.09 16.48 1.27
CA VAL A 176 16.71 16.96 1.05
C VAL A 176 15.95 15.98 0.18
N ALA A 177 16.56 15.41 -0.86
CA ALA A 177 15.94 14.39 -1.69
C ALA A 177 15.53 13.15 -0.87
N ILE A 178 16.41 12.66 0.02
CA ILE A 178 16.11 11.53 0.92
C ILE A 178 14.97 11.88 1.90
N ALA A 179 14.95 13.10 2.44
CA ALA A 179 13.88 13.56 3.31
C ALA A 179 12.53 13.59 2.57
N LEU A 180 12.49 14.12 1.35
CA LEU A 180 11.30 14.15 0.50
C LEU A 180 10.83 12.74 0.12
N LEU A 181 11.76 11.85 -0.24
CA LEU A 181 11.46 10.43 -0.49
C LEU A 181 10.84 9.77 0.75
N THR A 182 11.41 10.04 1.92
CA THR A 182 10.95 9.47 3.20
C THR A 182 9.55 9.96 3.55
N LEU A 183 9.30 11.27 3.49
CA LEU A 183 8.00 11.86 3.75
C LEU A 183 6.96 11.46 2.69
N GLY A 184 7.36 11.40 1.43
CA GLY A 184 6.52 10.94 0.33
C GLY A 184 6.07 9.49 0.54
N TYR A 185 6.99 8.60 0.89
CA TYR A 185 6.66 7.21 1.15
C TYR A 185 5.81 7.02 2.42
N PHE A 186 6.16 7.72 3.51
CA PHE A 186 5.35 7.75 4.73
C PHE A 186 3.89 8.11 4.42
N CYS A 187 3.67 9.21 3.70
CA CYS A 187 2.33 9.68 3.35
C CYS A 187 1.61 8.72 2.38
N SER A 188 2.33 8.15 1.40
CA SER A 188 1.75 7.18 0.44
C SER A 188 1.30 5.88 1.09
N GLN A 189 1.86 5.55 2.26
CA GLN A 189 1.49 4.36 3.01
C GLN A 189 0.32 4.56 3.99
N MET A 190 -0.08 5.80 4.30
CA MET A 190 -1.25 6.05 5.13
C MET A 190 -2.55 5.43 4.58
N PRO A 191 -2.84 5.45 3.27
CA PRO A 191 -3.96 4.74 2.67
C PRO A 191 -3.98 3.25 2.96
N SER A 192 -2.81 2.58 2.94
CA SER A 192 -2.69 1.12 3.10
C SER A 192 -3.26 0.61 4.42
N GLY A 193 -3.21 1.44 5.48
CA GLY A 193 -3.77 1.11 6.80
C GLY A 193 -5.30 1.09 6.85
N VAL A 194 -5.99 1.66 5.86
CA VAL A 194 -7.45 1.86 5.92
C VAL A 194 -8.22 1.47 4.65
N ILE A 195 -7.51 1.20 3.56
CA ILE A 195 -8.14 0.98 2.26
C ILE A 195 -9.04 -0.28 2.26
N TRP A 196 -8.64 -1.30 3.01
CA TRP A 196 -9.40 -2.53 3.20
C TRP A 196 -10.64 -2.32 4.07
N THR A 197 -10.51 -1.53 5.14
CA THR A 197 -11.63 -1.20 6.04
C THR A 197 -12.65 -0.31 5.33
N LEU A 198 -12.23 0.53 4.39
CA LEU A 198 -13.16 1.29 3.56
C LEU A 198 -14.07 0.37 2.73
N ALA A 199 -13.51 -0.68 2.11
CA ALA A 199 -14.31 -1.66 1.38
C ALA A 199 -15.34 -2.37 2.29
N THR A 200 -14.94 -2.65 3.55
CA THR A 200 -15.83 -3.23 4.58
C THR A 200 -16.99 -2.31 4.93
N ASP A 201 -16.74 -1.01 5.04
CA ASP A 201 -17.76 -0.01 5.41
C ASP A 201 -18.66 0.39 4.22
N MET A 202 -18.21 0.17 2.98
CA MET A 202 -18.93 0.53 1.75
C MET A 202 -19.88 -0.54 1.26
N ALA A 203 -19.59 -1.82 1.47
CA ALA A 203 -20.37 -2.93 0.94
C ALA A 203 -21.26 -3.59 2.01
N PRO A 204 -22.40 -4.18 1.63
CA PRO A 204 -23.10 -5.16 2.46
C PRO A 204 -22.16 -6.31 2.84
N LYS A 205 -22.39 -6.95 3.99
CA LYS A 205 -21.49 -8.00 4.54
C LYS A 205 -21.17 -9.10 3.52
N GLU A 206 -22.16 -9.49 2.74
CA GLU A 206 -22.07 -10.53 1.73
C GLU A 206 -21.21 -10.15 0.51
N GLN A 207 -21.02 -8.85 0.27
CA GLN A 207 -20.29 -8.29 -0.88
C GLN A 207 -18.91 -7.75 -0.51
N VAL A 208 -18.54 -7.69 0.77
CA VAL A 208 -17.28 -7.10 1.24
C VAL A 208 -16.05 -7.76 0.58
N ALA A 209 -16.01 -9.09 0.60
CA ALA A 209 -14.89 -9.83 0.02
C ALA A 209 -14.75 -9.56 -1.49
N SER A 210 -15.88 -9.56 -2.20
CA SER A 210 -15.91 -9.30 -3.66
C SER A 210 -15.48 -7.87 -3.99
N LEU A 211 -16.02 -6.87 -3.26
CA LEU A 211 -15.62 -5.47 -3.47
C LEU A 211 -14.14 -5.25 -3.13
N GLY A 212 -13.66 -5.82 -2.03
CA GLY A 212 -12.26 -5.78 -1.63
C GLY A 212 -11.34 -6.43 -2.67
N ALA A 213 -11.72 -7.59 -3.21
CA ALA A 213 -10.97 -8.26 -4.27
C ALA A 213 -10.90 -7.44 -5.57
N ILE A 214 -12.03 -6.86 -6.00
CA ILE A 214 -12.09 -5.99 -7.18
C ILE A 214 -11.21 -4.74 -7.01
N GLN A 215 -11.30 -4.08 -5.86
CA GLN A 215 -10.45 -2.92 -5.54
C GLN A 215 -8.96 -3.31 -5.55
N ASN A 216 -8.62 -4.45 -4.94
CA ASN A 216 -7.25 -4.94 -4.85
C ASN A 216 -6.69 -5.33 -6.22
N PHE A 217 -7.51 -5.92 -7.10
CA PHE A 217 -7.12 -6.19 -8.48
C PHE A 217 -6.68 -4.90 -9.19
N GLY A 218 -7.43 -3.80 -9.05
CA GLY A 218 -7.02 -2.51 -9.58
C GLY A 218 -5.67 -2.02 -9.04
N GLY A 219 -5.45 -2.17 -7.74
CA GLY A 219 -4.17 -1.84 -7.10
C GLY A 219 -3.01 -2.67 -7.65
N PHE A 220 -3.15 -3.99 -7.74
CA PHE A 220 -2.10 -4.85 -8.28
C PHE A 220 -1.87 -4.69 -9.79
N LEU A 221 -2.88 -4.27 -10.55
CA LEU A 221 -2.67 -3.87 -11.94
C LEU A 221 -1.73 -2.65 -12.03
N GLY A 222 -1.92 -1.64 -11.15
CA GLY A 222 -1.01 -0.51 -11.03
C GLY A 222 0.40 -0.95 -10.61
N ALA A 223 0.48 -1.84 -9.63
CA ALA A 223 1.73 -2.43 -9.15
C ALA A 223 2.52 -3.16 -10.24
N ALA A 224 1.83 -3.96 -11.07
CA ALA A 224 2.45 -4.71 -12.17
C ALA A 224 2.93 -3.80 -13.30
N LEU A 225 2.20 -2.72 -13.60
CA LEU A 225 2.56 -1.76 -14.64
C LEU A 225 3.64 -0.77 -14.20
N ALA A 226 3.79 -0.51 -12.91
CA ALA A 226 4.75 0.46 -12.38
C ALA A 226 6.20 0.21 -12.84
N PRO A 227 6.80 -0.98 -12.65
CA PRO A 227 8.17 -1.23 -13.10
C PRO A 227 8.31 -1.16 -14.62
N ILE A 228 7.30 -1.59 -15.37
CA ILE A 228 7.32 -1.60 -16.85
C ILE A 228 7.30 -0.16 -17.39
N ILE A 229 6.34 0.65 -16.95
CA ILE A 229 6.20 2.04 -17.40
C ILE A 229 7.41 2.86 -16.96
N THR A 230 7.90 2.66 -15.74
CA THR A 230 9.11 3.33 -15.27
C THR A 230 10.33 2.96 -16.09
N GLY A 231 10.51 1.68 -16.44
CA GLY A 231 11.59 1.24 -17.32
C GLY A 231 11.53 1.91 -18.70
N ILE A 232 10.36 1.94 -19.34
CA ILE A 232 10.16 2.61 -20.63
C ILE A 232 10.50 4.11 -20.55
N ILE A 233 10.08 4.78 -19.46
CA ILE A 233 10.40 6.20 -19.26
C ILE A 233 11.92 6.41 -19.12
N LEU A 234 12.58 5.56 -18.34
CA LEU A 234 14.03 5.66 -18.13
C LEU A 234 14.82 5.34 -19.40
N ASP A 235 14.42 4.34 -20.17
CA ASP A 235 15.06 4.01 -21.45
C ASP A 235 14.92 5.16 -22.47
N ALA A 236 13.78 5.85 -22.46
CA ALA A 236 13.50 6.95 -23.38
C ALA A 236 14.15 8.28 -22.97
N THR A 237 14.27 8.55 -21.66
CA THR A 237 14.68 9.88 -21.15
C THR A 237 16.01 9.90 -20.43
N GLY A 238 16.48 8.75 -19.94
CA GLY A 238 17.68 8.64 -19.11
C GLY A 238 17.55 9.19 -17.69
N HIS A 239 16.38 9.75 -17.32
CA HIS A 239 16.20 10.48 -16.06
C HIS A 239 14.95 10.07 -15.30
N PHE A 240 15.02 10.06 -13.96
CA PHE A 240 13.88 9.78 -13.08
C PHE A 240 12.86 10.92 -12.97
N THR A 241 13.13 12.09 -13.53
CA THR A 241 12.25 13.29 -13.42
C THR A 241 10.82 12.97 -13.81
N ASN A 242 10.62 12.37 -15.00
CA ASN A 242 9.28 12.04 -15.49
C ASN A 242 8.60 10.95 -14.67
N VAL A 243 9.36 10.05 -14.04
CA VAL A 243 8.84 9.00 -13.15
C VAL A 243 8.23 9.60 -11.90
N PHE A 244 8.92 10.55 -11.25
CA PHE A 244 8.43 11.23 -10.05
C PHE A 244 7.24 12.15 -10.35
N ILE A 245 7.27 12.85 -11.49
CA ILE A 245 6.14 13.68 -11.92
C ILE A 245 4.91 12.79 -12.16
N LEU A 246 5.06 11.69 -12.92
CA LEU A 246 3.98 10.73 -13.15
C LEU A 246 3.44 10.15 -11.83
N GLY A 247 4.33 9.72 -10.94
CA GLY A 247 3.95 9.21 -9.62
C GLY A 247 3.16 10.22 -8.79
N GLY A 248 3.60 11.48 -8.79
CA GLY A 248 2.89 12.57 -8.09
C GLY A 248 1.52 12.87 -8.70
N ILE A 249 1.40 12.92 -10.04
CA ILE A 249 0.12 13.07 -10.74
C ILE A 249 -0.82 11.93 -10.39
N LEU A 250 -0.36 10.68 -10.43
CA LEU A 250 -1.17 9.53 -10.10
C LEU A 250 -1.62 9.56 -8.63
N LEU A 251 -0.74 9.91 -7.69
CA LEU A 251 -1.13 10.08 -6.28
C LEU A 251 -2.22 11.12 -6.10
N PHE A 252 -2.09 12.27 -6.78
CA PHE A 252 -3.10 13.32 -6.75
C PHE A 252 -4.43 12.86 -7.36
N MET A 253 -4.39 12.14 -8.50
CA MET A 253 -5.58 11.52 -9.11
C MET A 253 -6.22 10.50 -8.16
N GLY A 254 -5.43 9.68 -7.48
CA GLY A 254 -5.89 8.75 -6.45
C GLY A 254 -6.62 9.46 -5.31
N ALA A 255 -6.05 10.57 -4.81
CA ALA A 255 -6.70 11.42 -3.80
C ALA A 255 -8.04 11.97 -4.30
N CYS A 256 -8.11 12.44 -5.53
CA CYS A 256 -9.34 12.94 -6.16
C CYS A 256 -10.39 11.82 -6.30
N CYS A 257 -10.01 10.63 -6.76
CA CYS A 257 -10.91 9.49 -6.88
C CYS A 257 -11.59 9.16 -5.55
N TYR A 258 -10.81 9.00 -4.48
CA TYR A 258 -11.37 8.72 -3.15
C TYR A 258 -12.07 9.94 -2.52
N GLY A 259 -11.56 11.14 -2.75
CA GLY A 259 -12.12 12.37 -2.19
C GLY A 259 -13.53 12.67 -2.70
N PHE A 260 -13.67 12.75 -4.01
CA PHE A 260 -14.88 13.27 -4.63
C PHE A 260 -15.86 12.19 -5.09
N PHE A 261 -15.35 11.06 -5.59
CA PHE A 261 -16.18 10.09 -6.31
C PHE A 261 -16.55 8.85 -5.50
N VAL A 262 -15.75 8.44 -4.52
CA VAL A 262 -16.09 7.33 -3.64
C VAL A 262 -17.08 7.83 -2.60
N ARG A 263 -18.37 7.50 -2.77
CA ARG A 263 -19.46 7.86 -1.86
C ARG A 263 -20.29 6.62 -1.56
N LYS A 264 -20.76 6.49 -0.32
CA LYS A 264 -21.77 5.50 0.03
C LYS A 264 -23.09 5.98 -0.57
N ASN A 265 -23.60 5.27 -1.58
CA ASN A 265 -24.96 5.52 -2.04
C ASN A 265 -25.91 5.18 -0.90
N ALA A 266 -26.77 6.11 -0.54
CA ALA A 266 -27.83 5.94 0.46
C ALA A 266 -28.84 4.92 -0.02
#